data_63ecabb303b6ce81e687e460dc449010
#
_entry.id   63ecabb303b6ce81e687e460dc449010
#
_cell.length_a   1.000
_cell.length_b   1.000
_cell.length_c   1.000
_cell.angle_alpha   90.00
_cell.angle_beta   90.00
_cell.angle_gamma   90.00
#
_symmetry.space_group_name_H-M   'P 1'
#
loop_
_entity.id
_entity.type
_entity.pdbx_description
1 polymer ?
#
loop_
_entity_poly.entity_id
_entity_poly.type
_entity_poly.pdbx_seq_one_letter_code
_entity_poly.pdbx_strand_id
1 'polypeptide(L)'
;MRQYLRYLLTLLLALLLCQPGVLCAQGTWTVSELDGVEYVKLSDVWRFYRFTPKKGRPGCVSYGSGKHVVSLKANQQDFYVNNYRYVLSHPVREEGGELMISSVDMRKLVDPVLRPRFSVQNRLRTVVIDPGHGGHDAGAVSAYAKEKDLNLAVARKLRTMLENQGYRVVMTRDGDYFLTLQQRVAIANSVPDSVFVSIHHNSGRRAASGIETFTLAPQGTTSPFARSRRFDDLAGNNQDSENIALATAVHSRAIRSSGAIDRGIQRARFSVLCTINRPAILFEGGFVSNPEECRKMATRAYQNLLAHSICQGIVAYNNTVCKPARKVAAATSGSGRVRTSMSGSRVSSYSREK
;
A
#
# COMPACT_ATOMS: atom_id res chain seq x y z
N MET A 1 -60.02 -8.44 -1.63
CA MET A 1 -58.95 -7.42 -1.62
C MET A 1 -57.81 -7.70 -0.62
N ARG A 2 -58.10 -8.00 0.66
CA ARG A 2 -57.02 -8.29 1.67
C ARG A 2 -56.21 -9.56 1.43
N GLN A 3 -56.75 -10.56 0.76
CA GLN A 3 -56.04 -11.83 0.48
C GLN A 3 -55.04 -11.67 -0.69
N TYR A 4 -55.38 -10.90 -1.74
CA TYR A 4 -54.51 -10.60 -2.83
C TYR A 4 -53.31 -9.74 -2.43
N LEU A 5 -53.51 -8.82 -1.46
CA LEU A 5 -52.43 -7.98 -0.92
C LEU A 5 -51.39 -8.79 -0.13
N ARG A 6 -51.83 -9.88 0.56
CA ARG A 6 -50.93 -10.81 1.25
C ARG A 6 -50.09 -11.65 0.27
N TYR A 7 -50.67 -12.12 -0.82
CA TYR A 7 -49.94 -12.86 -1.87
C TYR A 7 -48.97 -11.95 -2.62
N LEU A 8 -49.34 -10.70 -2.85
CA LEU A 8 -48.42 -9.72 -3.47
C LEU A 8 -47.22 -9.39 -2.58
N LEU A 9 -47.45 -9.23 -1.28
CA LEU A 9 -46.37 -8.98 -0.30
C LEU A 9 -45.46 -10.20 -0.15
N THR A 10 -45.98 -11.43 -0.15
CA THR A 10 -45.16 -12.64 -0.08
C THR A 10 -44.39 -12.86 -1.37
N LEU A 11 -44.95 -12.54 -2.55
CA LEU A 11 -44.21 -12.60 -3.83
C LEU A 11 -43.12 -11.52 -3.92
N LEU A 12 -43.39 -10.31 -3.43
CA LEU A 12 -42.35 -9.23 -3.36
C LEU A 12 -41.24 -9.59 -2.36
N LEU A 13 -41.55 -10.21 -1.23
CA LEU A 13 -40.55 -10.67 -0.27
C LEU A 13 -39.68 -11.83 -0.85
N ALA A 14 -40.29 -12.72 -1.63
CA ALA A 14 -39.59 -13.82 -2.30
C ALA A 14 -38.71 -13.32 -3.45
N LEU A 15 -39.11 -12.26 -4.17
CA LEU A 15 -38.31 -11.62 -5.22
C LEU A 15 -37.15 -10.78 -4.66
N LEU A 16 -37.25 -10.26 -3.44
CA LEU A 16 -36.18 -9.58 -2.74
C LEU A 16 -35.10 -10.54 -2.20
N LEU A 17 -35.42 -11.83 -2.08
CA LEU A 17 -34.49 -12.88 -1.64
C LEU A 17 -33.79 -13.60 -2.81
N CYS A 18 -34.21 -13.37 -4.06
CA CYS A 18 -33.61 -13.92 -5.28
C CYS A 18 -32.95 -12.84 -6.13
N GLN A 19 -32.12 -12.01 -5.56
CA GLN A 19 -31.06 -11.39 -6.32
C GLN A 19 -29.99 -12.46 -6.55
N PRO A 20 -29.55 -12.74 -7.81
CA PRO A 20 -28.35 -13.52 -8.03
C PRO A 20 -27.20 -12.65 -7.55
N GLY A 21 -26.98 -12.61 -6.25
CA GLY A 21 -25.77 -12.08 -5.66
C GLY A 21 -24.64 -12.88 -6.27
N VAL A 22 -23.75 -12.20 -6.95
CA VAL A 22 -22.40 -12.69 -7.18
C VAL A 22 -21.92 -13.20 -5.84
N LEU A 23 -21.97 -14.52 -5.62
CA LEU A 23 -21.34 -15.20 -4.51
C LEU A 23 -19.83 -15.03 -4.72
N CYS A 24 -19.29 -13.85 -4.43
CA CYS A 24 -17.97 -13.78 -3.88
C CYS A 24 -18.04 -14.65 -2.63
N ALA A 25 -17.37 -15.78 -2.63
CA ALA A 25 -17.11 -16.55 -1.43
C ALA A 25 -16.31 -15.65 -0.47
N GLN A 26 -17.01 -14.75 0.22
CA GLN A 26 -16.52 -14.10 1.42
C GLN A 26 -16.48 -15.23 2.45
N GLY A 27 -15.32 -15.85 2.61
CA GLY A 27 -15.08 -16.70 3.76
C GLY A 27 -15.46 -15.88 4.98
N THR A 28 -16.45 -16.36 5.74
CA THR A 28 -16.82 -15.78 7.03
C THR A 28 -15.63 -15.97 7.95
N TRP A 29 -14.90 -14.88 8.20
CA TRP A 29 -13.78 -14.90 9.13
C TRP A 29 -14.31 -14.81 10.56
N THR A 30 -13.74 -15.61 11.44
CA THR A 30 -14.04 -15.53 12.87
C THR A 30 -13.40 -14.25 13.41
N VAL A 31 -14.23 -13.31 13.85
CA VAL A 31 -13.80 -12.04 14.43
C VAL A 31 -13.97 -12.13 15.95
N SER A 32 -12.95 -11.74 16.69
CA SER A 32 -12.97 -11.57 18.16
C SER A 32 -12.52 -10.16 18.50
N GLU A 33 -13.07 -9.58 19.55
CA GLU A 33 -12.63 -8.29 20.07
C GLU A 33 -11.68 -8.52 21.25
N LEU A 34 -10.47 -7.97 21.16
CA LEU A 34 -9.44 -8.03 22.19
C LEU A 34 -8.96 -6.60 22.49
N ASP A 35 -9.10 -6.16 23.73
CA ASP A 35 -8.70 -4.81 24.17
C ASP A 35 -9.30 -3.67 23.30
N GLY A 36 -10.56 -3.82 22.86
CA GLY A 36 -11.24 -2.85 21.99
C GLY A 36 -10.78 -2.83 20.53
N VAL A 37 -10.08 -3.88 20.10
CA VAL A 37 -9.60 -4.05 18.71
C VAL A 37 -10.14 -5.34 18.15
N GLU A 38 -10.71 -5.28 16.94
CA GLU A 38 -11.15 -6.46 16.21
C GLU A 38 -9.97 -7.25 15.65
N TYR A 39 -9.97 -8.56 15.90
CA TYR A 39 -8.98 -9.51 15.40
C TYR A 39 -9.65 -10.63 14.60
N VAL A 40 -8.94 -11.16 13.62
CA VAL A 40 -9.34 -12.33 12.84
C VAL A 40 -8.33 -13.47 13.04
N LYS A 41 -8.82 -14.71 13.06
CA LYS A 41 -7.97 -15.89 13.19
C LYS A 41 -7.08 -16.06 11.99
N LEU A 42 -5.80 -16.29 12.22
CA LEU A 42 -4.85 -16.52 11.13
C LEU A 42 -5.10 -17.84 10.39
N SER A 43 -5.69 -18.85 11.05
CA SER A 43 -6.13 -20.07 10.37
C SER A 43 -7.16 -19.81 9.27
N ASP A 44 -8.12 -18.88 9.51
CA ASP A 44 -9.09 -18.47 8.48
C ASP A 44 -8.40 -17.70 7.36
N VAL A 45 -7.45 -16.81 7.69
CA VAL A 45 -6.66 -16.07 6.72
C VAL A 45 -5.87 -17.02 5.83
N TRP A 46 -5.17 -18.00 6.42
CA TRP A 46 -4.38 -18.96 5.65
C TRP A 46 -5.26 -19.84 4.74
N ARG A 47 -6.42 -20.24 5.22
CA ARG A 47 -7.40 -20.98 4.41
C ARG A 47 -7.86 -20.15 3.21
N PHE A 48 -8.20 -18.89 3.43
CA PHE A 48 -8.63 -17.98 2.38
C PHE A 48 -7.58 -17.79 1.29
N TYR A 49 -6.31 -17.58 1.66
CA TYR A 49 -5.20 -17.42 0.71
C TYR A 49 -4.67 -18.76 0.19
N ARG A 50 -5.19 -19.90 0.67
CA ARG A 50 -4.68 -21.25 0.39
C ARG A 50 -3.19 -21.36 0.74
N PHE A 51 -2.80 -20.78 1.85
CA PHE A 51 -1.44 -20.85 2.36
C PHE A 51 -1.24 -22.15 3.14
N THR A 52 -0.06 -22.72 2.99
CA THR A 52 0.39 -23.91 3.71
C THR A 52 1.61 -23.57 4.58
N PRO A 53 1.90 -24.34 5.63
CA PRO A 53 3.11 -24.16 6.42
C PRO A 53 4.36 -24.14 5.52
N LYS A 54 5.28 -23.23 5.80
CA LYS A 54 6.53 -23.05 5.06
C LYS A 54 7.71 -22.89 6.03
N LYS A 55 8.90 -23.27 5.58
CA LYS A 55 10.13 -22.81 6.22
C LYS A 55 10.29 -21.32 5.92
N GLY A 56 10.31 -20.51 6.93
CA GLY A 56 10.43 -19.06 6.84
C GLY A 56 11.47 -18.52 7.80
N ARG A 57 11.20 -17.33 8.35
CA ARG A 57 12.12 -16.62 9.24
C ARG A 57 12.28 -17.37 10.57
N PRO A 58 13.52 -17.53 11.09
CA PRO A 58 13.75 -18.18 12.39
C PRO A 58 12.95 -17.52 13.51
N GLY A 59 12.36 -18.34 14.38
CA GLY A 59 11.55 -17.89 15.52
C GLY A 59 10.17 -17.32 15.15
N CYS A 60 9.76 -17.41 13.88
CA CYS A 60 8.44 -17.01 13.40
C CYS A 60 7.63 -18.22 12.94
N VAL A 61 6.31 -18.11 13.05
CA VAL A 61 5.37 -18.98 12.35
C VAL A 61 5.30 -18.49 10.90
N SER A 62 5.42 -19.42 9.95
CA SER A 62 5.49 -19.08 8.53
C SER A 62 4.54 -19.91 7.70
N TYR A 63 3.82 -19.23 6.81
CA TYR A 63 2.86 -19.80 5.85
C TYR A 63 3.05 -19.19 4.47
N GLY A 64 2.61 -19.87 3.44
CA GLY A 64 2.71 -19.31 2.11
C GLY A 64 2.15 -20.16 0.99
N SER A 65 2.21 -19.59 -0.19
CA SER A 65 1.95 -20.24 -1.49
C SER A 65 3.19 -20.09 -2.39
N GLY A 66 3.11 -20.55 -3.64
CA GLY A 66 4.26 -20.48 -4.56
C GLY A 66 4.89 -19.09 -4.78
N LYS A 67 4.18 -17.99 -4.45
CA LYS A 67 4.67 -16.61 -4.67
C LYS A 67 5.00 -15.86 -3.40
N HIS A 68 4.36 -16.18 -2.29
CA HIS A 68 4.46 -15.44 -1.05
C HIS A 68 4.77 -16.38 0.11
N VAL A 69 5.75 -15.99 0.91
CA VAL A 69 6.02 -16.56 2.23
C VAL A 69 5.79 -15.44 3.24
N VAL A 70 4.85 -15.67 4.13
CA VAL A 70 4.51 -14.77 5.23
C VAL A 70 5.11 -15.31 6.51
N SER A 71 5.74 -14.47 7.32
CA SER A 71 6.28 -14.84 8.63
C SER A 71 5.89 -13.80 9.67
N LEU A 72 5.48 -14.26 10.85
CA LEU A 72 5.04 -13.43 11.96
C LEU A 72 5.25 -14.16 13.30
N LYS A 73 5.16 -13.43 14.41
CA LYS A 73 5.32 -13.98 15.77
C LYS A 73 4.29 -13.36 16.69
N ALA A 74 3.78 -14.15 17.65
CA ALA A 74 2.90 -13.69 18.71
C ALA A 74 3.51 -12.49 19.47
N ASN A 75 2.66 -11.55 19.87
CA ASN A 75 2.97 -10.34 20.62
C ASN A 75 4.01 -9.40 19.95
N GLN A 76 4.14 -9.51 18.62
CA GLN A 76 5.01 -8.66 17.81
C GLN A 76 4.18 -7.91 16.74
N GLN A 77 4.62 -6.70 16.38
CA GLN A 77 4.08 -5.95 15.26
C GLN A 77 4.82 -6.25 13.94
N ASP A 78 5.90 -7.01 14.01
CA ASP A 78 6.67 -7.38 12.83
C ASP A 78 5.94 -8.43 12.01
N PHE A 79 5.74 -8.11 10.74
CA PHE A 79 5.13 -8.95 9.73
C PHE A 79 6.05 -8.97 8.51
N TYR A 80 6.35 -10.14 8.01
CA TYR A 80 7.27 -10.28 6.88
C TYR A 80 6.57 -10.93 5.70
N VAL A 81 6.79 -10.37 4.51
CA VAL A 81 6.43 -11.02 3.24
C VAL A 81 7.67 -11.14 2.38
N ASN A 82 8.04 -12.36 2.01
CA ASN A 82 9.26 -12.65 1.23
C ASN A 82 10.51 -12.03 1.87
N ASN A 83 10.61 -12.09 3.21
CA ASN A 83 11.65 -11.52 4.06
C ASN A 83 11.71 -9.99 4.16
N TYR A 84 10.86 -9.23 3.46
CA TYR A 84 10.75 -7.79 3.68
C TYR A 84 9.85 -7.51 4.88
N ARG A 85 10.29 -6.57 5.71
CA ARG A 85 9.61 -6.21 6.96
C ARG A 85 8.49 -5.22 6.71
N TYR A 86 7.36 -5.45 7.35
CA TYR A 86 6.22 -4.54 7.48
C TYR A 86 5.89 -4.41 8.96
N VAL A 87 5.45 -3.23 9.38
CA VAL A 87 5.05 -3.01 10.77
C VAL A 87 3.53 -2.89 10.85
N LEU A 88 2.91 -3.81 11.58
CA LEU A 88 1.48 -3.82 11.86
C LEU A 88 1.09 -2.64 12.76
N SER A 89 -0.14 -2.18 12.66
CA SER A 89 -0.70 -1.17 13.56
C SER A 89 -0.94 -1.73 14.97
N HIS A 90 -1.26 -3.03 15.06
CA HIS A 90 -1.47 -3.76 16.30
C HIS A 90 -0.63 -5.04 16.34
N PRO A 91 -0.14 -5.46 17.52
CA PRO A 91 0.62 -6.71 17.63
C PRO A 91 -0.24 -7.91 17.26
N VAL A 92 0.38 -8.95 16.71
CA VAL A 92 -0.23 -10.27 16.58
C VAL A 92 -0.57 -10.76 17.98
N ARG A 93 -1.78 -11.26 18.19
CA ARG A 93 -2.22 -11.81 19.47
C ARG A 93 -2.27 -13.33 19.40
N GLU A 94 -2.25 -13.97 20.55
CA GLU A 94 -2.49 -15.40 20.70
C GLU A 94 -3.61 -15.60 21.70
N GLU A 95 -4.65 -16.30 21.31
CA GLU A 95 -5.79 -16.63 22.16
C GLU A 95 -6.23 -18.08 21.92
N GLY A 96 -6.30 -18.86 22.99
CA GLY A 96 -6.70 -20.28 22.89
C GLY A 96 -5.77 -21.12 22.00
N GLY A 97 -4.49 -20.77 21.88
CA GLY A 97 -3.53 -21.46 21.01
C GLY A 97 -3.63 -21.06 19.52
N GLU A 98 -4.47 -20.09 19.20
CA GLU A 98 -4.68 -19.58 17.85
C GLU A 98 -4.04 -18.18 17.71
N LEU A 99 -3.27 -17.99 16.66
CA LEU A 99 -2.73 -16.67 16.33
C LEU A 99 -3.79 -15.80 15.63
N MET A 100 -3.81 -14.53 15.97
CA MET A 100 -4.79 -13.58 15.48
C MET A 100 -4.12 -12.29 15.00
N ILE A 101 -4.63 -11.71 13.93
CA ILE A 101 -4.19 -10.44 13.37
C ILE A 101 -5.34 -9.43 13.40
N SER A 102 -5.04 -8.14 13.64
CA SER A 102 -6.09 -7.13 13.66
C SER A 102 -6.82 -7.02 12.32
N SER A 103 -8.14 -6.84 12.36
CA SER A 103 -8.98 -6.66 11.16
C SER A 103 -8.50 -5.48 10.32
N VAL A 104 -8.03 -4.40 10.96
CA VAL A 104 -7.51 -3.23 10.25
C VAL A 104 -6.21 -3.54 9.52
N ASP A 105 -5.27 -4.25 10.15
CA ASP A 105 -4.02 -4.63 9.50
C ASP A 105 -4.26 -5.64 8.37
N MET A 106 -5.20 -6.57 8.59
CA MET A 106 -5.58 -7.50 7.52
C MET A 106 -6.09 -6.76 6.28
N ARG A 107 -7.02 -5.81 6.45
CA ARG A 107 -7.63 -5.08 5.33
C ARG A 107 -6.73 -4.03 4.70
N LYS A 108 -5.93 -3.33 5.52
CA LYS A 108 -5.19 -2.12 5.13
C LYS A 108 -3.70 -2.34 4.89
N LEU A 109 -3.18 -3.56 5.16
CA LEU A 109 -1.78 -3.91 4.92
C LEU A 109 -1.64 -5.29 4.28
N VAL A 110 -2.10 -6.36 4.93
CA VAL A 110 -1.83 -7.73 4.49
C VAL A 110 -2.50 -8.02 3.14
N ASP A 111 -3.81 -7.74 3.02
CA ASP A 111 -4.51 -7.94 1.74
C ASP A 111 -3.94 -7.08 0.60
N PRO A 112 -3.66 -5.77 0.78
CA PRO A 112 -2.97 -4.96 -0.23
C PRO A 112 -1.59 -5.47 -0.66
N VAL A 113 -0.80 -6.05 0.24
CA VAL A 113 0.50 -6.64 -0.12
C VAL A 113 0.34 -7.93 -0.91
N LEU A 114 -0.60 -8.80 -0.48
CA LEU A 114 -0.81 -10.11 -1.10
C LEU A 114 -1.65 -10.03 -2.37
N ARG A 115 -2.60 -9.10 -2.43
CA ARG A 115 -3.53 -8.88 -3.55
C ARG A 115 -3.73 -7.39 -3.79
N PRO A 116 -2.72 -6.69 -4.31
CA PRO A 116 -2.83 -5.27 -4.57
C PRO A 116 -4.03 -4.99 -5.47
N ARG A 117 -4.89 -4.05 -5.03
CA ARG A 117 -6.03 -3.53 -5.78
C ARG A 117 -5.71 -2.12 -6.20
N PHE A 118 -6.08 -1.76 -7.40
CA PHE A 118 -5.85 -0.44 -7.94
C PHE A 118 -7.19 0.18 -8.33
N SER A 119 -7.46 1.37 -7.81
CA SER A 119 -8.67 2.14 -8.09
C SER A 119 -8.69 2.66 -9.52
N VAL A 120 -7.51 2.90 -10.10
CA VAL A 120 -7.35 3.43 -11.46
C VAL A 120 -6.42 2.51 -12.24
N GLN A 121 -6.90 1.92 -13.33
CA GLN A 121 -6.10 1.06 -14.21
C GLN A 121 -5.29 1.86 -15.25
N ASN A 122 -5.12 3.16 -15.04
CA ASN A 122 -4.37 4.02 -15.95
C ASN A 122 -2.87 3.90 -15.72
N ARG A 123 -2.13 3.91 -16.83
CA ARG A 123 -0.68 3.92 -16.78
C ARG A 123 -0.19 5.18 -16.07
N LEU A 124 0.60 5.01 -15.02
CA LEU A 124 1.30 6.10 -14.35
C LEU A 124 2.18 6.84 -15.38
N ARG A 125 2.00 8.14 -15.51
CA ARG A 125 2.76 8.99 -16.44
C ARG A 125 3.61 10.03 -15.73
N THR A 126 3.21 10.44 -14.55
CA THR A 126 3.85 11.53 -13.82
C THR A 126 4.26 11.08 -12.43
N VAL A 127 5.46 11.48 -12.01
CA VAL A 127 5.97 11.28 -10.65
C VAL A 127 6.20 12.65 -10.02
N VAL A 128 5.60 12.89 -8.86
CA VAL A 128 5.90 14.07 -8.03
C VAL A 128 6.97 13.66 -7.03
N ILE A 129 8.13 14.30 -7.08
CA ILE A 129 9.23 14.10 -6.15
C ILE A 129 9.27 15.28 -5.18
N ASP A 130 9.26 14.98 -3.89
CA ASP A 130 9.31 15.97 -2.82
C ASP A 130 10.62 15.80 -2.02
N PRO A 131 11.67 16.58 -2.33
CA PRO A 131 12.86 16.62 -1.47
C PRO A 131 12.50 17.31 -0.16
N GLY A 132 12.50 16.56 0.95
CA GLY A 132 12.15 17.11 2.27
C GLY A 132 13.05 18.27 2.69
N HIS A 133 12.54 19.14 3.59
CA HIS A 133 13.26 20.32 4.09
C HIS A 133 13.62 21.35 3.01
N GLY A 134 14.56 22.26 3.27
CA GLY A 134 15.05 23.26 2.33
C GLY A 134 15.11 24.68 2.90
N GLY A 135 15.98 25.53 2.36
CA GLY A 135 16.20 26.89 2.83
C GLY A 135 16.67 26.92 4.29
N HIS A 136 15.94 27.62 5.14
CA HIS A 136 16.23 27.72 6.58
C HIS A 136 15.96 26.40 7.35
N ASP A 137 15.13 25.51 6.83
CA ASP A 137 14.90 24.18 7.40
C ASP A 137 15.97 23.21 6.90
N ALA A 138 16.97 22.98 7.71
CA ALA A 138 18.08 22.10 7.37
C ALA A 138 17.74 20.61 7.48
N GLY A 139 16.63 20.25 8.20
CA GLY A 139 16.39 18.89 8.67
C GLY A 139 17.47 18.45 9.67
N ALA A 140 17.77 17.17 9.70
CA ALA A 140 18.86 16.64 10.51
C ALA A 140 20.24 17.15 10.01
N VAL A 141 21.11 17.48 10.97
CA VAL A 141 22.45 18.02 10.68
C VAL A 141 23.51 17.16 11.36
N SER A 142 24.57 16.86 10.62
CA SER A 142 25.77 16.20 11.13
C SER A 142 27.03 16.89 10.63
N ALA A 143 28.19 16.40 11.08
CA ALA A 143 29.49 16.92 10.57
C ALA A 143 29.73 16.62 9.09
N TYR A 144 28.96 15.73 8.46
CA TYR A 144 29.20 15.26 7.08
C TYR A 144 28.17 15.77 6.08
N ALA A 145 26.95 16.07 6.50
CA ALA A 145 25.91 16.57 5.62
C ALA A 145 24.72 17.15 6.41
N LYS A 146 23.91 17.93 5.70
CA LYS A 146 22.57 18.35 6.12
C LYS A 146 21.54 17.50 5.36
N GLU A 147 20.47 17.12 6.01
CA GLU A 147 19.42 16.30 5.42
C GLU A 147 18.83 16.93 4.15
N LYS A 148 18.54 18.23 4.17
CA LYS A 148 18.01 18.96 3.01
C LYS A 148 18.85 18.80 1.74
N ASP A 149 20.18 18.74 1.90
CA ASP A 149 21.12 18.63 0.77
C ASP A 149 21.15 17.21 0.23
N LEU A 150 21.13 16.20 1.12
CA LEU A 150 21.03 14.79 0.75
C LEU A 150 19.72 14.49 0.00
N ASN A 151 18.60 15.01 0.52
CA ASN A 151 17.28 14.84 -0.08
C ASN A 151 17.26 15.41 -1.51
N LEU A 152 17.77 16.64 -1.69
CA LEU A 152 17.82 17.29 -3.00
C LEU A 152 18.75 16.56 -3.97
N ALA A 153 19.90 16.09 -3.48
CA ALA A 153 20.87 15.36 -4.30
C ALA A 153 20.31 14.05 -4.85
N VAL A 154 19.62 13.25 -4.00
CA VAL A 154 18.93 12.02 -4.42
C VAL A 154 17.78 12.34 -5.37
N ALA A 155 16.96 13.34 -5.05
CA ALA A 155 15.80 13.74 -5.84
C ALA A 155 16.18 14.18 -7.28
N ARG A 156 17.24 14.97 -7.45
CA ARG A 156 17.72 15.39 -8.78
C ARG A 156 18.18 14.20 -9.62
N LYS A 157 18.87 13.24 -9.02
CA LYS A 157 19.30 12.00 -9.70
C LYS A 157 18.09 11.14 -10.07
N LEU A 158 17.12 11.01 -9.17
CA LEU A 158 15.89 10.29 -9.42
C LEU A 158 15.09 10.92 -10.57
N ARG A 159 14.99 12.26 -10.60
CA ARG A 159 14.36 12.97 -11.72
C ARG A 159 14.93 12.55 -13.06
N THR A 160 16.26 12.69 -13.23
CA THR A 160 16.93 12.34 -14.48
C THR A 160 16.70 10.88 -14.87
N MET A 161 16.74 9.95 -13.89
CA MET A 161 16.49 8.53 -14.15
C MET A 161 15.07 8.25 -14.59
N LEU A 162 14.07 8.91 -13.99
CA LEU A 162 12.66 8.74 -14.35
C LEU A 162 12.35 9.38 -15.72
N GLU A 163 12.89 10.55 -16.00
CA GLU A 163 12.76 11.20 -17.31
C GLU A 163 13.33 10.31 -18.43
N ASN A 164 14.47 9.67 -18.21
CA ASN A 164 15.05 8.68 -19.12
C ASN A 164 14.18 7.41 -19.29
N GLN A 165 13.29 7.11 -18.34
CA GLN A 165 12.29 6.04 -18.44
C GLN A 165 10.97 6.51 -19.08
N GLY A 166 10.90 7.77 -19.53
CA GLY A 166 9.74 8.35 -20.20
C GLY A 166 8.64 8.86 -19.25
N TYR A 167 8.94 9.05 -17.97
CA TYR A 167 8.02 9.70 -17.04
C TYR A 167 8.15 11.22 -17.10
N ARG A 168 7.03 11.91 -16.96
CA ARG A 168 7.04 13.33 -16.58
C ARG A 168 7.36 13.43 -15.09
N VAL A 169 8.26 14.34 -14.73
CA VAL A 169 8.60 14.57 -13.33
C VAL A 169 8.25 15.99 -12.92
N VAL A 170 7.61 16.11 -11.76
CA VAL A 170 7.37 17.39 -11.08
C VAL A 170 8.09 17.35 -9.76
N MET A 171 8.98 18.31 -9.51
CA MET A 171 9.64 18.45 -8.22
C MET A 171 8.92 19.51 -7.38
N THR A 172 8.71 19.25 -6.09
CA THR A 172 8.16 20.29 -5.20
C THR A 172 9.18 21.43 -5.02
N ARG A 173 10.46 21.11 -4.91
CA ARG A 173 11.58 22.03 -5.01
C ARG A 173 12.73 21.43 -5.82
N ASP A 174 13.40 22.23 -6.58
CA ASP A 174 14.59 21.85 -7.35
C ASP A 174 15.86 22.64 -6.95
N GLY A 175 15.71 23.52 -5.95
CA GLY A 175 16.74 24.33 -5.33
C GLY A 175 16.73 24.25 -3.79
N ASP A 176 17.63 25.02 -3.18
CA ASP A 176 17.68 25.16 -1.71
C ASP A 176 16.78 26.32 -1.24
N TYR A 177 15.48 26.09 -1.24
CA TYR A 177 14.48 26.99 -0.70
C TYR A 177 13.44 26.22 0.13
N PHE A 178 12.82 26.91 1.08
CA PHE A 178 11.83 26.35 1.97
C PHE A 178 10.45 26.31 1.30
N LEU A 179 9.73 25.22 1.52
CA LEU A 179 8.30 25.07 1.24
C LEU A 179 7.59 24.58 2.48
N THR A 180 6.44 25.15 2.76
CA THR A 180 5.55 24.63 3.80
C THR A 180 5.01 23.27 3.41
N LEU A 181 4.56 22.48 4.39
CA LEU A 181 3.95 21.17 4.12
C LEU A 181 2.69 21.31 3.24
N GLN A 182 1.92 22.38 3.44
CA GLN A 182 0.73 22.69 2.64
C GLN A 182 1.07 22.99 1.17
N GLN A 183 2.15 23.75 0.91
CA GLN A 183 2.61 24.01 -0.46
C GLN A 183 3.05 22.74 -1.17
N ARG A 184 3.77 21.82 -0.50
CA ARG A 184 4.16 20.52 -1.05
C ARG A 184 2.94 19.69 -1.45
N VAL A 185 1.95 19.62 -0.56
CA VAL A 185 0.68 18.93 -0.82
C VAL A 185 -0.09 19.58 -1.98
N ALA A 186 -0.17 20.91 -2.02
CA ALA A 186 -0.85 21.62 -3.09
C ALA A 186 -0.20 21.33 -4.46
N ILE A 187 1.13 21.38 -4.55
CA ILE A 187 1.86 21.00 -5.78
C ILE A 187 1.53 19.57 -6.18
N ALA A 188 1.61 18.62 -5.24
CA ALA A 188 1.32 17.22 -5.54
C ALA A 188 -0.12 17.02 -6.01
N ASN A 189 -1.11 17.63 -5.32
CA ASN A 189 -2.51 17.47 -5.64
C ASN A 189 -2.93 18.18 -6.94
N SER A 190 -2.15 19.13 -7.45
CA SER A 190 -2.39 19.76 -8.74
C SER A 190 -1.99 18.90 -9.95
N VAL A 191 -1.25 17.79 -9.72
CA VAL A 191 -0.72 16.93 -10.79
C VAL A 191 -1.58 15.67 -10.91
N PRO A 192 -2.46 15.53 -11.91
CA PRO A 192 -3.29 14.35 -12.09
C PRO A 192 -2.45 13.13 -12.49
N ASP A 193 -3.00 11.91 -12.31
CA ASP A 193 -2.43 10.62 -12.72
C ASP A 193 -0.95 10.46 -12.32
N SER A 194 -0.65 10.81 -11.06
CA SER A 194 0.69 10.80 -10.52
C SER A 194 0.81 9.97 -9.24
N VAL A 195 2.04 9.64 -8.87
CA VAL A 195 2.41 9.21 -7.52
C VAL A 195 3.26 10.28 -6.86
N PHE A 196 3.24 10.32 -5.54
CA PHE A 196 4.03 11.22 -4.71
C PHE A 196 5.09 10.44 -3.93
N VAL A 197 6.35 10.87 -4.04
CA VAL A 197 7.48 10.28 -3.33
C VAL A 197 8.23 11.38 -2.60
N SER A 198 8.04 11.46 -1.28
CA SER A 198 8.82 12.33 -0.40
C SER A 198 10.14 11.64 -0.03
N ILE A 199 11.25 12.33 -0.18
CA ILE A 199 12.59 11.82 0.06
C ILE A 199 13.17 12.51 1.28
N HIS A 200 13.54 11.70 2.25
CA HIS A 200 14.10 12.09 3.54
C HIS A 200 15.30 11.21 3.92
N HIS A 201 16.03 11.65 4.93
CA HIS A 201 17.05 10.88 5.63
C HIS A 201 16.86 11.09 7.12
N ASN A 202 16.61 10.01 7.81
CA ASN A 202 16.14 9.95 9.19
C ASN A 202 17.15 10.50 10.22
N SER A 203 16.68 10.73 11.41
CA SER A 203 17.50 11.05 12.57
C SER A 203 16.99 10.31 13.80
N GLY A 204 17.91 9.86 14.65
CA GLY A 204 17.58 9.11 15.85
C GLY A 204 18.78 8.95 16.77
N ARG A 205 18.83 7.84 17.52
CA ARG A 205 20.01 7.51 18.32
C ARG A 205 21.23 7.33 17.41
N ARG A 206 22.42 7.69 17.89
CA ARG A 206 23.69 7.62 17.13
C ARG A 206 23.96 6.26 16.48
N ALA A 207 23.50 5.16 17.09
CA ALA A 207 23.63 3.80 16.55
C ALA A 207 22.48 3.39 15.61
N ALA A 208 21.45 4.23 15.43
CA ALA A 208 20.35 3.90 14.54
C ALA A 208 20.85 3.89 13.08
N SER A 209 20.45 2.87 12.32
CA SER A 209 20.84 2.69 10.92
C SER A 209 19.78 1.92 10.14
N GLY A 210 19.80 2.05 8.81
CA GLY A 210 18.92 1.31 7.91
C GLY A 210 17.92 2.19 7.17
N ILE A 211 17.10 1.56 6.34
CA ILE A 211 16.10 2.20 5.48
C ILE A 211 14.70 1.93 6.00
N GLU A 212 13.87 2.96 6.02
CA GLU A 212 12.44 2.91 6.33
C GLU A 212 11.62 3.48 5.16
N THR A 213 10.39 3.01 5.01
CA THR A 213 9.44 3.63 4.08
C THR A 213 8.10 3.78 4.79
N PHE A 214 7.53 4.96 4.75
CA PHE A 214 6.29 5.26 5.44
C PHE A 214 5.13 5.40 4.45
N THR A 215 3.99 4.83 4.87
CA THR A 215 2.68 5.11 4.31
C THR A 215 1.79 5.74 5.37
N LEU A 216 0.65 6.29 4.97
CA LEU A 216 -0.29 6.86 5.93
C LEU A 216 -0.85 5.78 6.87
N ALA A 217 -0.89 6.09 8.16
CA ALA A 217 -1.54 5.24 9.14
C ALA A 217 -3.06 5.19 8.91
N PRO A 218 -3.70 4.00 8.95
CA PRO A 218 -5.12 3.89 8.69
C PRO A 218 -5.96 4.54 9.80
N GLN A 219 -7.20 4.85 9.46
CA GLN A 219 -8.20 5.31 10.41
C GLN A 219 -8.28 4.35 11.61
N GLY A 220 -8.50 4.89 12.80
CA GLY A 220 -8.67 4.11 14.04
C GLY A 220 -7.38 3.55 14.65
N THR A 221 -6.21 3.81 14.05
CA THR A 221 -4.93 3.34 14.59
C THR A 221 -4.09 4.47 15.19
N THR A 222 -3.16 4.14 16.07
CA THR A 222 -2.18 5.09 16.58
C THR A 222 -1.08 5.34 15.54
N SER A 223 -0.42 6.50 15.63
CA SER A 223 0.78 6.80 14.84
C SER A 223 1.95 7.01 15.79
N PRO A 224 3.07 6.32 15.61
CA PRO A 224 4.20 6.40 16.54
C PRO A 224 4.82 7.79 16.63
N PHE A 225 4.59 8.66 15.63
CA PHE A 225 5.17 9.99 15.54
C PHE A 225 4.14 11.12 15.73
N ALA A 226 2.86 10.81 15.99
CA ALA A 226 1.83 11.81 16.21
C ALA A 226 1.61 12.06 17.70
N ARG A 227 1.70 13.33 18.13
CA ARG A 227 1.39 13.74 19.51
C ARG A 227 -0.11 13.60 19.86
N SER A 228 -0.99 13.47 18.87
CA SER A 228 -2.43 13.29 19.08
C SER A 228 -2.91 11.99 18.45
N ARG A 229 -3.80 11.30 19.17
CA ARG A 229 -4.58 10.17 18.63
C ARG A 229 -5.64 10.76 17.69
N ARG A 230 -5.31 10.98 16.43
CA ARG A 230 -6.31 11.28 15.42
C ARG A 230 -6.82 9.96 14.85
N PHE A 231 -8.11 9.73 15.04
CA PHE A 231 -8.81 8.54 14.53
C PHE A 231 -9.51 8.82 13.19
N ASP A 232 -9.30 10.02 12.62
CA ASP A 232 -10.01 10.47 11.45
C ASP A 232 -9.60 9.68 10.19
N ASP A 233 -10.55 9.53 9.29
CA ASP A 233 -10.31 9.10 7.93
C ASP A 233 -9.78 10.29 7.13
N LEU A 234 -8.57 10.16 6.62
CA LEU A 234 -7.87 11.23 5.94
C LEU A 234 -7.87 10.97 4.43
N ALA A 235 -7.80 12.02 3.62
CA ALA A 235 -7.84 11.89 2.15
C ALA A 235 -6.81 10.89 1.60
N GLY A 236 -5.62 10.81 2.22
CA GLY A 236 -4.59 9.84 1.86
C GLY A 236 -4.97 8.37 2.14
N ASN A 237 -5.96 8.09 3.00
CA ASN A 237 -6.42 6.74 3.29
C ASN A 237 -7.26 6.14 2.15
N ASN A 238 -7.77 6.95 1.23
CA ASN A 238 -8.43 6.47 0.03
C ASN A 238 -7.48 5.70 -0.91
N GLN A 239 -6.17 5.87 -0.72
CA GLN A 239 -5.11 5.26 -1.54
C GLN A 239 -4.33 4.17 -0.76
N ASP A 240 -4.86 3.63 0.34
CA ASP A 240 -4.12 2.70 1.21
C ASP A 240 -3.51 1.51 0.45
N SER A 241 -4.26 0.90 -0.49
CA SER A 241 -3.77 -0.23 -1.27
C SER A 241 -2.62 0.15 -2.18
N GLU A 242 -2.77 1.28 -2.87
CA GLU A 242 -1.77 1.83 -3.79
C GLU A 242 -0.53 2.34 -3.04
N ASN A 243 -0.73 2.97 -1.89
CA ASN A 243 0.36 3.42 -1.01
C ASN A 243 1.23 2.24 -0.59
N ILE A 244 0.61 1.14 -0.12
CA ILE A 244 1.32 -0.09 0.28
C ILE A 244 2.01 -0.75 -0.91
N ALA A 245 1.38 -0.80 -2.08
CA ALA A 245 1.98 -1.39 -3.27
C ALA A 245 3.20 -0.59 -3.75
N LEU A 246 3.11 0.75 -3.74
CA LEU A 246 4.22 1.66 -4.08
C LEU A 246 5.36 1.52 -3.07
N ALA A 247 5.05 1.55 -1.76
CA ALA A 247 6.02 1.36 -0.69
C ALA A 247 6.74 0.00 -0.82
N THR A 248 5.99 -1.08 -1.05
CA THR A 248 6.55 -2.43 -1.24
C THR A 248 7.53 -2.47 -2.41
N ALA A 249 7.13 -1.88 -3.55
CA ALA A 249 7.95 -1.86 -4.75
C ALA A 249 9.25 -1.05 -4.57
N VAL A 250 9.18 0.12 -3.93
CA VAL A 250 10.34 0.98 -3.70
C VAL A 250 11.24 0.41 -2.60
N HIS A 251 10.67 0.09 -1.44
CA HIS A 251 11.40 -0.39 -0.27
C HIS A 251 12.18 -1.68 -0.56
N SER A 252 11.52 -2.67 -1.17
CA SER A 252 12.16 -3.95 -1.46
C SER A 252 13.37 -3.81 -2.38
N ARG A 253 13.36 -2.86 -3.31
CA ARG A 253 14.50 -2.58 -4.18
C ARG A 253 15.61 -1.85 -3.44
N ALA A 254 15.25 -0.88 -2.61
CA ALA A 254 16.23 -0.14 -1.82
C ALA A 254 16.99 -1.09 -0.87
N ILE A 255 16.30 -1.98 -0.15
CA ILE A 255 16.91 -2.97 0.74
C ILE A 255 17.81 -3.93 -0.05
N ARG A 256 17.32 -4.48 -1.17
CA ARG A 256 18.09 -5.43 -1.97
C ARG A 256 19.37 -4.81 -2.55
N SER A 257 19.29 -3.56 -3.03
CA SER A 257 20.41 -2.91 -3.70
C SER A 257 21.43 -2.37 -2.72
N SER A 258 21.00 -1.87 -1.56
CA SER A 258 21.88 -1.22 -0.59
C SER A 258 22.52 -2.20 0.42
N GLY A 259 21.88 -3.35 0.65
CA GLY A 259 22.22 -4.24 1.76
C GLY A 259 22.01 -3.61 3.14
N ALA A 260 21.27 -2.48 3.20
CA ALA A 260 21.00 -1.80 4.46
C ALA A 260 20.08 -2.62 5.37
N ILE A 261 20.10 -2.32 6.67
CA ILE A 261 19.15 -2.89 7.62
C ILE A 261 17.75 -2.54 7.18
N ASP A 262 16.90 -3.57 7.03
CA ASP A 262 15.49 -3.43 6.74
C ASP A 262 14.73 -3.04 8.02
N ARG A 263 14.39 -1.76 8.13
CA ARG A 263 13.59 -1.24 9.24
C ARG A 263 12.09 -1.30 8.93
N GLY A 264 11.74 -1.68 7.73
CA GLY A 264 10.39 -2.02 7.31
C GLY A 264 9.61 -0.89 6.65
N ILE A 265 8.46 -1.32 6.12
CA ILE A 265 7.39 -0.41 5.71
C ILE A 265 6.55 -0.13 6.95
N GLN A 266 6.50 1.13 7.33
CA GLN A 266 5.85 1.62 8.54
C GLN A 266 4.65 2.51 8.20
N ARG A 267 3.87 2.84 9.21
CA ARG A 267 2.67 3.65 9.08
C ARG A 267 2.71 4.82 10.03
N ALA A 268 2.61 6.02 9.48
CA ALA A 268 2.63 7.26 10.26
C ALA A 268 1.73 8.33 9.66
N ARG A 269 1.28 9.28 10.49
CA ARG A 269 0.50 10.46 10.07
C ARG A 269 1.44 11.63 9.84
N PHE A 270 2.40 11.47 8.93
CA PHE A 270 3.16 12.62 8.45
C PHE A 270 2.24 13.56 7.66
N SER A 271 2.33 14.85 7.94
CA SER A 271 1.41 15.84 7.38
C SER A 271 1.34 15.81 5.86
N VAL A 272 2.46 15.58 5.18
CA VAL A 272 2.48 15.47 3.72
C VAL A 272 1.75 14.24 3.18
N LEU A 273 1.55 13.19 3.98
CA LEU A 273 0.80 11.99 3.58
C LEU A 273 -0.69 12.10 3.89
N CYS A 274 -1.08 12.92 4.86
CA CYS A 274 -2.45 12.98 5.38
C CYS A 274 -3.47 13.45 4.33
N THR A 275 -3.08 14.41 3.50
CA THR A 275 -3.98 15.12 2.58
C THR A 275 -3.61 14.96 1.10
N ILE A 276 -2.67 14.10 0.79
CA ILE A 276 -2.35 13.70 -0.59
C ILE A 276 -3.46 12.78 -1.10
N ASN A 277 -4.07 13.13 -2.22
CA ASN A 277 -5.17 12.39 -2.83
C ASN A 277 -4.73 11.45 -3.97
N ARG A 278 -3.53 10.94 -3.89
CA ARG A 278 -2.89 10.01 -4.84
C ARG A 278 -1.96 9.05 -4.13
N PRO A 279 -1.49 7.97 -4.75
CA PRO A 279 -0.55 7.05 -4.12
C PRO A 279 0.69 7.80 -3.63
N ALA A 280 1.03 7.67 -2.36
CA ALA A 280 2.05 8.48 -1.68
C ALA A 280 2.88 7.66 -0.70
N ILE A 281 4.18 7.91 -0.68
CA ILE A 281 5.13 7.38 0.29
C ILE A 281 6.09 8.45 0.77
N LEU A 282 6.66 8.25 1.98
CA LEU A 282 7.82 8.95 2.46
C LEU A 282 8.95 7.93 2.64
N PHE A 283 10.07 8.15 1.98
CA PHE A 283 11.21 7.26 1.95
C PHE A 283 12.35 7.85 2.76
N GLU A 284 12.85 7.09 3.74
CA GLU A 284 13.99 7.42 4.61
C GLU A 284 15.21 6.60 4.17
N GLY A 285 16.18 7.27 3.54
CA GLY A 285 17.32 6.64 2.89
C GLY A 285 18.49 6.25 3.80
N GLY A 286 18.36 6.40 5.12
CA GLY A 286 19.38 6.16 6.14
C GLY A 286 19.32 7.20 7.24
N PHE A 287 20.21 7.15 8.22
CA PHE A 287 20.20 8.00 9.42
C PHE A 287 21.34 9.03 9.39
N VAL A 288 21.01 10.32 9.29
CA VAL A 288 21.99 11.44 9.35
C VAL A 288 22.71 11.48 10.70
N SER A 289 22.01 11.09 11.77
CA SER A 289 22.57 10.99 13.13
C SER A 289 23.63 9.89 13.30
N ASN A 290 23.69 8.91 12.39
CA ASN A 290 24.72 7.88 12.35
C ASN A 290 25.90 8.33 11.50
N PRO A 291 27.11 8.52 12.06
CA PRO A 291 28.26 9.05 11.31
C PRO A 291 28.69 8.19 10.12
N GLU A 292 28.58 6.85 10.22
CA GLU A 292 28.95 5.94 9.15
C GLU A 292 27.95 6.00 8.00
N GLU A 293 26.65 5.94 8.31
CA GLU A 293 25.60 6.10 7.29
C GLU A 293 25.66 7.49 6.66
N CYS A 294 25.84 8.55 7.45
CA CYS A 294 25.90 9.89 6.92
C CYS A 294 27.07 10.10 5.95
N ARG A 295 28.28 9.60 6.27
CA ARG A 295 29.41 9.60 5.33
C ARG A 295 29.06 8.85 4.05
N LYS A 296 28.43 7.67 4.17
CA LYS A 296 28.00 6.87 3.01
C LYS A 296 26.97 7.63 2.16
N MET A 297 25.94 8.23 2.78
CA MET A 297 24.89 9.01 2.12
C MET A 297 25.43 10.26 1.41
N ALA A 298 26.51 10.86 1.91
CA ALA A 298 27.17 11.99 1.29
C ALA A 298 27.90 11.62 -0.02
N THR A 299 28.12 10.33 -0.30
CA THR A 299 28.79 9.91 -1.54
C THR A 299 27.86 9.91 -2.75
N ARG A 300 28.39 10.31 -3.90
CA ARG A 300 27.64 10.22 -5.19
C ARG A 300 27.18 8.79 -5.50
N ALA A 301 28.00 7.80 -5.15
CA ALA A 301 27.69 6.38 -5.38
C ALA A 301 26.42 5.94 -4.65
N TYR A 302 26.30 6.25 -3.36
CA TYR A 302 25.14 5.86 -2.57
C TYR A 302 23.89 6.64 -2.96
N GLN A 303 24.01 7.94 -3.25
CA GLN A 303 22.90 8.74 -3.77
C GLN A 303 22.37 8.21 -5.11
N ASN A 304 23.26 7.78 -6.02
CA ASN A 304 22.87 7.13 -7.27
C ASN A 304 22.18 5.79 -7.01
N LEU A 305 22.67 5.00 -6.06
CA LEU A 305 22.08 3.72 -5.68
C LEU A 305 20.65 3.90 -5.14
N LEU A 306 20.44 4.88 -4.24
CA LEU A 306 19.09 5.16 -3.71
C LEU A 306 18.16 5.64 -4.83
N ALA A 307 18.58 6.61 -5.63
CA ALA A 307 17.81 7.13 -6.75
C ALA A 307 17.43 6.02 -7.76
N HIS A 308 18.38 5.15 -8.10
CA HIS A 308 18.15 4.02 -9.00
C HIS A 308 17.13 3.03 -8.39
N SER A 309 17.28 2.72 -7.10
CA SER A 309 16.38 1.80 -6.40
C SER A 309 14.94 2.32 -6.36
N ILE A 310 14.76 3.62 -6.08
CA ILE A 310 13.45 4.28 -6.08
C ILE A 310 12.88 4.27 -7.51
N CYS A 311 13.67 4.63 -8.52
CA CYS A 311 13.25 4.59 -9.93
C CYS A 311 12.77 3.20 -10.34
N GLN A 312 13.56 2.16 -10.09
CA GLN A 312 13.19 0.77 -10.38
C GLN A 312 11.95 0.32 -9.60
N GLY A 313 11.77 0.82 -8.38
CA GLY A 313 10.56 0.60 -7.58
C GLY A 313 9.33 1.18 -8.26
N ILE A 314 9.39 2.43 -8.68
CA ILE A 314 8.29 3.13 -9.38
C ILE A 314 7.95 2.43 -10.70
N VAL A 315 8.95 2.05 -11.49
CA VAL A 315 8.75 1.29 -12.74
C VAL A 315 8.05 -0.04 -12.47
N ALA A 316 8.46 -0.77 -11.44
CA ALA A 316 7.81 -2.04 -11.09
C ALA A 316 6.39 -1.85 -10.57
N TYR A 317 6.13 -0.82 -9.76
CA TYR A 317 4.79 -0.44 -9.35
C TYR A 317 3.92 -0.17 -10.57
N ASN A 318 4.37 0.69 -11.50
CA ASN A 318 3.64 1.01 -12.72
C ASN A 318 3.33 -0.24 -13.56
N ASN A 319 4.28 -1.14 -13.72
CA ASN A 319 4.09 -2.41 -14.44
C ASN A 319 3.08 -3.34 -13.75
N THR A 320 2.88 -3.20 -12.45
CA THR A 320 1.88 -3.97 -11.69
C THR A 320 0.49 -3.36 -11.86
N VAL A 321 0.38 -2.03 -11.79
CA VAL A 321 -0.87 -1.28 -11.99
C VAL A 321 -1.40 -1.42 -13.42
N CYS A 322 -0.52 -1.42 -14.41
CA CYS A 322 -0.88 -1.49 -15.83
C CYS A 322 -1.16 -2.88 -16.36
N LYS A 323 -1.03 -3.93 -15.56
CA LYS A 323 -1.43 -5.27 -16.00
C LYS A 323 -2.95 -5.31 -16.10
N PRO A 324 -3.52 -5.62 -17.28
CA PRO A 324 -4.95 -5.87 -17.38
C PRO A 324 -5.29 -6.97 -16.36
N ALA A 325 -6.38 -6.77 -15.60
CA ALA A 325 -6.88 -7.80 -14.71
C ALA A 325 -6.95 -9.11 -15.52
N ARG A 326 -6.23 -10.14 -15.10
CA ARG A 326 -6.34 -11.46 -15.73
C ARG A 326 -7.81 -11.82 -15.70
N LYS A 327 -8.48 -11.87 -16.87
CA LYS A 327 -9.79 -12.45 -16.98
C LYS A 327 -9.66 -13.84 -16.36
N VAL A 328 -10.29 -14.05 -15.22
CA VAL A 328 -10.51 -15.40 -14.69
C VAL A 328 -11.27 -16.09 -15.80
N ALA A 329 -10.67 -17.07 -16.48
CA ALA A 329 -11.32 -17.85 -17.51
C ALA A 329 -12.59 -18.42 -16.85
N ALA A 330 -13.74 -17.96 -17.30
CA ALA A 330 -14.99 -18.59 -16.94
C ALA A 330 -14.84 -20.05 -17.38
N ALA A 331 -14.93 -20.95 -16.41
CA ALA A 331 -15.01 -22.37 -16.71
C ALA A 331 -16.23 -22.54 -17.62
N THR A 332 -15.98 -22.84 -18.89
CA THR A 332 -17.00 -23.22 -19.84
C THR A 332 -17.57 -24.53 -19.34
N SER A 333 -18.72 -24.45 -18.65
CA SER A 333 -19.58 -25.60 -18.42
C SER A 333 -20.08 -26.06 -19.80
N GLY A 334 -19.66 -27.24 -20.21
CA GLY A 334 -20.16 -27.89 -21.41
C GLY A 334 -21.68 -28.04 -21.31
N SER A 335 -22.42 -27.31 -22.15
CA SER A 335 -23.85 -27.55 -22.32
C SER A 335 -24.04 -28.67 -23.31
N GLY A 336 -24.55 -29.78 -22.78
CA GLY A 336 -25.17 -30.83 -23.58
C GLY A 336 -26.34 -30.26 -24.37
N ARG A 337 -26.31 -30.46 -25.69
CA ARG A 337 -27.40 -30.17 -26.61
C ARG A 337 -28.66 -30.97 -26.23
N VAL A 338 -29.72 -30.28 -25.83
CA VAL A 338 -31.07 -30.79 -25.99
C VAL A 338 -31.76 -29.99 -27.07
N ARG A 339 -32.06 -30.64 -28.17
CA ARG A 339 -32.96 -30.15 -29.24
C ARG A 339 -34.40 -30.25 -28.76
N THR A 340 -35.13 -29.15 -28.78
CA THR A 340 -36.58 -29.16 -28.97
C THR A 340 -36.97 -27.96 -29.82
N SER A 341 -37.76 -28.24 -30.80
CA SER A 341 -38.29 -27.38 -31.86
C SER A 341 -39.54 -26.62 -31.39
N MET A 342 -39.80 -25.55 -32.13
CA MET A 342 -41.07 -24.86 -32.45
C MET A 342 -41.28 -23.47 -31.85
N SER A 343 -41.30 -22.60 -32.76
CA SER A 343 -42.27 -21.73 -33.41
C SER A 343 -42.54 -20.37 -32.78
N GLY A 344 -42.22 -19.37 -33.51
CA GLY A 344 -43.08 -18.29 -33.98
C GLY A 344 -43.42 -17.14 -33.04
N SER A 345 -42.90 -16.00 -33.26
CA SER A 345 -43.62 -14.85 -33.82
C SER A 345 -42.87 -13.52 -33.55
N ARG A 346 -42.92 -12.70 -34.57
CA ARG A 346 -42.45 -11.31 -34.68
C ARG A 346 -43.12 -10.37 -33.67
N VAL A 347 -42.46 -9.23 -33.37
CA VAL A 347 -42.84 -7.80 -33.62
C VAL A 347 -41.84 -6.94 -32.84
N SER A 348 -40.95 -6.19 -33.53
CA SER A 348 -41.03 -4.77 -33.89
C SER A 348 -40.69 -3.77 -32.79
N SER A 349 -39.48 -3.19 -32.94
CA SER A 349 -39.14 -1.73 -32.93
C SER A 349 -39.75 -0.81 -31.84
N TYR A 350 -38.93 -0.03 -31.16
CA TYR A 350 -38.81 1.42 -31.35
C TYR A 350 -37.70 2.01 -30.45
N SER A 351 -36.97 2.84 -31.05
CA SER A 351 -35.96 3.80 -30.78
C SER A 351 -36.30 4.91 -29.77
N ARG A 352 -35.19 5.52 -29.28
CA ARG A 352 -34.95 6.95 -28.96
C ARG A 352 -35.24 7.48 -27.56
N GLU A 353 -34.20 8.02 -27.06
CA GLU A 353 -33.82 9.40 -26.67
C GLU A 353 -34.32 9.88 -25.31
N LYS A 354 -33.46 10.12 -24.40
CA LYS A 354 -32.76 11.37 -24.04
C LYS A 354 -31.64 11.07 -23.03
#